data_7c3fd212cd901bad84d522931a4a9dff
#
_entry.id   7c3fd212cd901bad84d522931a4a9dff
#
_cell.length_a   1.000
_cell.length_b   1.000
_cell.length_c   1.000
_cell.angle_alpha   90.00
_cell.angle_beta   90.00
_cell.angle_gamma   90.00
#
_symmetry.space_group_name_H-M   'P 1'
#
loop_
_entity.id
_entity.type
_entity.pdbx_description
1 polymer ?
#
loop_
_entity_poly.entity_id
_entity_poly.type
_entity_poly.pdbx_seq_one_letter_code
_entity_poly.pdbx_strand_id
1 'polypeptide(L)'
;IITIIIKSLRKISWKKILPLKIHNLSYSVNGNNILNNINILSDEKKITIIAGNNGSGKSTLLKILHGLIEIPDNIIKWGDYSIKNVKDNQTMVFQTPILLNRTTYENLNYVANKKNITEKNYVQKIIEKLNIKDIANVNTRYISGGERQKVSIAMAIIGDPKIIFLDEPTSQLDPVYKNEIENIIKNLSDLNVKIFMTSHDVSQINRIGKEIIFLDNGNVIYQNSVTKFFNEKHCSLINNYMNYG
;
A
#
# COMPACT_ATOMS: atom_id res chain seq x y z
N ILE A 1 -8.88 -21.99 -2.50
CA ILE A 1 -9.22 -21.46 -3.85
C ILE A 1 -8.43 -20.17 -4.13
N ILE A 2 -8.17 -19.32 -3.13
CA ILE A 2 -7.34 -18.10 -3.25
C ILE A 2 -5.91 -18.41 -3.75
N THR A 3 -5.35 -19.56 -3.38
CA THR A 3 -3.98 -19.99 -3.67
C THR A 3 -3.71 -20.27 -5.15
N ILE A 4 -4.72 -20.56 -5.95
CA ILE A 4 -4.55 -21.05 -7.33
C ILE A 4 -4.32 -19.90 -8.32
N ILE A 5 -4.90 -18.71 -8.10
CA ILE A 5 -4.76 -17.58 -9.02
C ILE A 5 -3.38 -16.90 -8.92
N ILE A 6 -2.74 -16.98 -7.75
CA ILE A 6 -1.42 -16.33 -7.49
C ILE A 6 -0.22 -17.16 -7.99
N LYS A 7 -0.43 -18.40 -8.49
CA LYS A 7 0.68 -19.34 -8.79
C LYS A 7 1.31 -19.27 -10.18
N SER A 8 0.82 -18.48 -11.12
CA SER A 8 1.22 -18.68 -12.54
C SER A 8 2.27 -17.74 -13.12
N LEU A 9 2.68 -16.68 -12.46
CA LEU A 9 3.71 -15.78 -13.00
C LEU A 9 4.87 -15.54 -12.03
N ARG A 10 6.03 -15.87 -12.46
CA ARG A 10 7.40 -15.67 -11.99
C ARG A 10 7.56 -14.38 -11.13
N LYS A 11 8.36 -14.31 -10.05
CA LYS A 11 9.63 -14.95 -10.02
C LYS A 11 10.67 -14.36 -9.11
N ILE A 12 10.42 -13.32 -8.38
CA ILE A 12 11.39 -12.94 -7.37
C ILE A 12 10.97 -13.62 -6.06
N SER A 13 11.85 -14.44 -5.50
CA SER A 13 11.62 -15.04 -4.18
C SER A 13 11.57 -13.94 -3.13
N TRP A 14 10.64 -14.00 -2.18
CA TRP A 14 10.56 -13.11 -1.02
C TRP A 14 11.88 -12.95 -0.28
N LYS A 15 12.66 -14.04 -0.18
CA LYS A 15 14.00 -14.03 0.42
C LYS A 15 14.98 -13.08 -0.26
N LYS A 16 14.65 -12.60 -1.48
CA LYS A 16 15.50 -11.69 -2.26
C LYS A 16 15.00 -10.25 -2.30
N ILE A 17 13.72 -9.99 -1.96
CA ILE A 17 13.15 -8.63 -1.96
C ILE A 17 13.29 -7.96 -0.59
N LEU A 18 13.30 -8.70 0.50
CA LEU A 18 13.50 -8.18 1.85
C LEU A 18 14.92 -8.48 2.34
N PRO A 19 15.46 -7.68 3.24
CA PRO A 19 14.85 -6.49 3.85
C PRO A 19 14.80 -5.27 2.91
N LEU A 20 13.83 -4.38 3.13
CA LEU A 20 13.89 -3.00 2.62
C LEU A 20 14.95 -2.23 3.41
N LYS A 21 15.88 -1.62 2.71
CA LYS A 21 16.92 -0.74 3.28
C LYS A 21 16.85 0.64 2.66
N ILE A 22 16.78 1.65 3.49
CA ILE A 22 16.86 3.06 3.10
C ILE A 22 18.01 3.68 3.88
N HIS A 23 18.91 4.37 3.18
CA HIS A 23 20.05 5.04 3.77
C HIS A 23 20.08 6.52 3.40
N ASN A 24 20.01 7.38 4.42
CA ASN A 24 20.18 8.82 4.30
C ASN A 24 19.28 9.47 3.22
N LEU A 25 18.03 9.00 3.11
CA LEU A 25 17.08 9.55 2.16
C LEU A 25 16.65 10.95 2.61
N SER A 26 16.98 11.95 1.81
CA SER A 26 16.46 13.30 1.94
C SER A 26 15.78 13.70 0.63
N TYR A 27 14.64 14.40 0.74
CA TYR A 27 13.89 14.86 -0.41
C TYR A 27 13.28 16.22 -0.18
N SER A 28 13.48 17.13 -1.14
CA SER A 28 13.01 18.52 -1.07
C SER A 28 12.22 18.90 -2.30
N VAL A 29 11.24 19.75 -2.15
CA VAL A 29 10.44 20.33 -3.23
C VAL A 29 10.43 21.85 -3.07
N ASN A 30 10.82 22.58 -4.09
CA ASN A 30 10.87 24.06 -4.08
C ASN A 30 11.60 24.63 -2.87
N GLY A 31 12.71 24.00 -2.48
CA GLY A 31 13.53 24.42 -1.32
C GLY A 31 12.99 23.98 0.06
N ASN A 32 11.81 23.38 0.12
CA ASN A 32 11.23 22.86 1.37
C ASN A 32 11.62 21.39 1.56
N ASN A 33 12.22 21.05 2.68
CA ASN A 33 12.56 19.68 3.03
C ASN A 33 11.29 18.91 3.42
N ILE A 34 10.97 17.87 2.65
CA ILE A 34 9.83 16.97 2.89
C ILE A 34 10.24 15.73 3.67
N LEU A 35 11.42 15.19 3.37
CA LEU A 35 12.04 14.08 4.09
C LEU A 35 13.47 14.44 4.45
N ASN A 36 13.88 14.13 5.67
CA ASN A 36 15.17 14.51 6.23
C ASN A 36 15.90 13.26 6.74
N ASN A 37 16.98 12.90 6.04
CA ASN A 37 17.91 11.85 6.47
C ASN A 37 17.20 10.56 6.96
N ILE A 38 16.21 10.09 6.21
CA ILE A 38 15.44 8.88 6.52
C ILE A 38 16.34 7.66 6.44
N ASN A 39 16.39 6.90 7.52
CA ASN A 39 17.04 5.61 7.59
C ASN A 39 16.02 4.57 8.06
N ILE A 40 15.79 3.53 7.28
CA ILE A 40 14.82 2.46 7.55
C ILE A 40 15.44 1.12 7.22
N LEU A 41 15.27 0.15 8.12
CA LEU A 41 15.52 -1.26 7.87
C LEU A 41 14.25 -2.02 8.23
N SER A 42 13.56 -2.59 7.23
CA SER A 42 12.33 -3.35 7.43
C SER A 42 12.44 -4.72 6.79
N ASP A 43 12.32 -5.76 7.59
CA ASP A 43 12.23 -7.16 7.18
C ASP A 43 10.82 -7.77 7.37
N GLU A 44 9.87 -6.98 7.88
CA GLU A 44 8.48 -7.38 8.06
C GLU A 44 7.84 -7.77 6.71
N LYS A 45 7.32 -8.98 6.64
CA LYS A 45 6.75 -9.55 5.40
C LYS A 45 5.29 -9.20 5.17
N LYS A 46 4.60 -8.73 6.21
CA LYS A 46 3.16 -8.47 6.17
C LYS A 46 2.87 -6.97 5.96
N ILE A 47 2.22 -6.33 6.93
CA ILE A 47 1.73 -4.96 6.82
C ILE A 47 2.64 -4.03 7.63
N THR A 48 3.35 -3.14 6.93
CA THR A 48 4.06 -2.00 7.52
C THR A 48 3.22 -0.75 7.35
N ILE A 49 2.92 -0.08 8.45
CA ILE A 49 2.18 1.18 8.46
C ILE A 49 3.14 2.35 8.60
N ILE A 50 3.04 3.29 7.69
CA ILE A 50 3.70 4.60 7.78
C ILE A 50 2.70 5.55 8.42
N ALA A 51 2.91 5.87 9.69
CA ALA A 51 2.03 6.70 10.50
C ALA A 51 2.63 8.09 10.76
N GLY A 52 1.81 9.00 11.25
CA GLY A 52 2.20 10.38 11.61
C GLY A 52 1.17 11.41 11.19
N ASN A 53 1.37 12.64 11.62
CA ASN A 53 0.47 13.75 11.35
C ASN A 53 0.36 14.09 9.85
N ASN A 54 -0.67 14.85 9.47
CA ASN A 54 -0.79 15.37 8.11
C ASN A 54 0.42 16.27 7.80
N GLY A 55 0.95 16.14 6.58
CA GLY A 55 2.16 16.86 6.16
C GLY A 55 3.49 16.28 6.65
N SER A 56 3.51 15.18 7.42
CA SER A 56 4.77 14.59 7.91
C SER A 56 5.64 13.90 6.86
N GLY A 57 5.18 13.79 5.60
CA GLY A 57 5.94 13.18 4.50
C GLY A 57 5.55 11.74 4.14
N LYS A 58 4.49 11.16 4.76
CA LYS A 58 4.03 9.76 4.55
C LYS A 58 3.82 9.40 3.08
N SER A 59 2.95 10.14 2.40
CA SER A 59 2.64 9.89 0.99
C SER A 59 3.83 10.11 0.07
N THR A 60 4.73 11.04 0.41
CA THR A 60 5.98 11.27 -0.32
C THR A 60 6.91 10.07 -0.18
N LEU A 61 7.12 9.58 1.04
CA LEU A 61 7.92 8.38 1.29
C LEU A 61 7.33 7.18 0.54
N LEU A 62 6.00 6.99 0.59
CA LEU A 62 5.32 5.90 -0.10
C LEU A 62 5.54 5.96 -1.62
N LYS A 63 5.42 7.16 -2.23
CA LYS A 63 5.66 7.38 -3.66
C LYS A 63 7.11 7.14 -4.08
N ILE A 64 8.06 7.51 -3.23
CA ILE A 64 9.49 7.23 -3.44
C ILE A 64 9.74 5.71 -3.39
N LEU A 65 9.21 5.00 -2.42
CA LEU A 65 9.34 3.54 -2.30
C LEU A 65 8.76 2.79 -3.50
N HIS A 66 7.67 3.31 -4.06
CA HIS A 66 7.08 2.78 -5.29
C HIS A 66 7.90 3.14 -6.55
N GLY A 67 8.75 4.16 -6.51
CA GLY A 67 9.49 4.68 -7.65
C GLY A 67 8.68 5.62 -8.55
N LEU A 68 7.61 6.24 -8.04
CA LEU A 68 6.89 7.34 -8.70
C LEU A 68 7.65 8.66 -8.58
N ILE A 69 8.40 8.83 -7.50
CA ILE A 69 9.35 9.91 -7.31
C ILE A 69 10.74 9.30 -7.45
N GLU A 70 11.49 9.78 -8.42
CA GLU A 70 12.84 9.31 -8.68
C GLU A 70 13.83 9.85 -7.67
N ILE A 71 14.72 8.98 -7.21
CA ILE A 71 15.85 9.28 -6.34
C ILE A 71 17.08 8.50 -6.82
N PRO A 72 18.30 8.84 -6.37
CA PRO A 72 19.49 8.05 -6.70
C PRO A 72 19.37 6.58 -6.34
N ASP A 73 19.83 5.69 -7.22
CA ASP A 73 19.61 4.23 -7.15
C ASP A 73 20.26 3.54 -5.93
N ASN A 74 21.20 4.20 -5.25
CA ASN A 74 21.92 3.64 -4.10
C ASN A 74 21.25 3.89 -2.75
N ILE A 75 20.23 4.73 -2.70
CA ILE A 75 19.57 5.16 -1.45
C ILE A 75 18.60 4.08 -0.93
N ILE A 76 17.87 3.41 -1.84
CA ILE A 76 16.88 2.39 -1.49
C ILE A 76 17.23 1.07 -2.13
N LYS A 77 17.22 0.01 -1.30
CA LYS A 77 17.40 -1.37 -1.75
C LYS A 77 16.28 -2.27 -1.22
N TRP A 78 15.80 -3.13 -2.09
CA TRP A 78 14.86 -4.22 -1.82
C TRP A 78 15.65 -5.53 -1.82
N GLY A 79 16.15 -5.96 -0.66
CA GLY A 79 17.13 -7.03 -0.60
C GLY A 79 18.35 -6.71 -1.46
N ASP A 80 18.54 -7.51 -2.52
CA ASP A 80 19.65 -7.34 -3.48
C ASP A 80 19.27 -6.44 -4.68
N TYR A 81 18.03 -5.94 -4.74
CA TYR A 81 17.49 -5.24 -5.90
C TYR A 81 17.35 -3.73 -5.68
N SER A 82 17.49 -2.95 -6.75
CA SER A 82 17.09 -1.55 -6.79
C SER A 82 15.56 -1.41 -6.99
N ILE A 83 15.02 -0.22 -6.79
CA ILE A 83 13.59 0.08 -7.06
C ILE A 83 13.22 -0.30 -8.50
N LYS A 84 14.07 -0.02 -9.47
CA LYS A 84 13.84 -0.31 -10.89
C LYS A 84 13.63 -1.79 -11.16
N ASN A 85 14.36 -2.67 -10.44
CA ASN A 85 14.26 -4.11 -10.62
C ASN A 85 12.95 -4.70 -10.05
N VAL A 86 12.35 -4.06 -9.05
CA VAL A 86 11.11 -4.56 -8.42
C VAL A 86 9.85 -3.91 -8.98
N LYS A 87 9.98 -2.92 -9.85
CA LYS A 87 8.88 -2.10 -10.39
C LYS A 87 7.73 -2.93 -10.96
N ASP A 88 8.02 -4.00 -11.69
CA ASP A 88 6.98 -4.86 -12.28
C ASP A 88 6.27 -5.76 -11.26
N ASN A 89 6.81 -5.86 -10.05
CA ASN A 89 6.26 -6.67 -8.96
C ASN A 89 5.52 -5.84 -7.91
N GLN A 90 5.35 -4.55 -8.15
CA GLN A 90 4.73 -3.63 -7.22
C GLN A 90 3.60 -2.82 -7.87
N THR A 91 2.70 -2.32 -7.03
CA THR A 91 1.59 -1.49 -7.45
C THR A 91 1.24 -0.49 -6.35
N MET A 92 0.54 0.58 -6.72
CA MET A 92 0.10 1.60 -5.78
C MET A 92 -1.39 1.90 -5.94
N VAL A 93 -2.08 2.03 -4.81
CA VAL A 93 -3.45 2.53 -4.69
C VAL A 93 -3.35 3.91 -4.04
N PHE A 94 -3.88 4.91 -4.71
CA PHE A 94 -3.90 6.29 -4.24
C PHE A 94 -5.07 6.55 -3.30
N GLN A 95 -4.96 7.55 -2.46
CA GLN A 95 -6.02 8.02 -1.56
C GLN A 95 -7.31 8.33 -2.32
N THR A 96 -7.19 9.02 -3.46
CA THR A 96 -8.29 9.21 -4.39
C THR A 96 -8.17 8.21 -5.54
N PRO A 97 -9.12 7.27 -5.71
CA PRO A 97 -9.08 6.29 -6.78
C PRO A 97 -9.04 6.90 -8.18
N ILE A 98 -8.05 6.50 -8.98
CA ILE A 98 -7.90 6.91 -10.38
C ILE A 98 -8.50 5.83 -11.27
N LEU A 99 -9.71 6.06 -11.76
CA LEU A 99 -10.47 5.13 -12.60
C LEU A 99 -10.78 5.76 -13.95
N LEU A 100 -10.74 4.93 -15.01
CA LEU A 100 -11.19 5.35 -16.33
C LEU A 100 -12.73 5.51 -16.32
N ASN A 101 -13.23 6.48 -17.08
CA ASN A 101 -14.66 6.68 -17.28
C ASN A 101 -15.26 5.56 -18.14
N ARG A 102 -15.33 4.37 -17.58
CA ARG A 102 -15.82 3.12 -18.18
C ARG A 102 -16.47 2.27 -17.07
N THR A 103 -17.03 1.13 -17.45
CA THR A 103 -17.56 0.17 -16.46
C THR A 103 -16.44 -0.37 -15.57
N THR A 104 -16.81 -0.90 -14.40
CA THR A 104 -15.86 -1.60 -13.52
C THR A 104 -15.15 -2.72 -14.25
N TYR A 105 -15.89 -3.56 -14.99
CA TYR A 105 -15.31 -4.65 -15.78
C TYR A 105 -14.28 -4.17 -16.79
N GLU A 106 -14.59 -3.10 -17.53
CA GLU A 106 -13.66 -2.54 -18.53
C GLU A 106 -12.39 -1.94 -17.90
N ASN A 107 -12.49 -1.33 -16.70
CA ASN A 107 -11.33 -0.87 -15.95
C ASN A 107 -10.40 -2.02 -15.59
N LEU A 108 -10.96 -3.11 -15.05
CA LEU A 108 -10.18 -4.29 -14.69
C LEU A 108 -9.58 -4.97 -15.93
N ASN A 109 -10.38 -5.12 -16.98
CA ASN A 109 -9.93 -5.74 -18.21
C ASN A 109 -8.82 -4.94 -18.91
N TYR A 110 -8.88 -3.61 -18.84
CA TYR A 110 -7.82 -2.74 -19.33
C TYR A 110 -6.46 -3.04 -18.65
N VAL A 111 -6.46 -3.18 -17.33
CA VAL A 111 -5.23 -3.51 -16.58
C VAL A 111 -4.76 -4.94 -16.90
N ALA A 112 -5.69 -5.91 -16.97
CA ALA A 112 -5.37 -7.28 -17.33
C ALA A 112 -4.69 -7.37 -18.71
N ASN A 113 -5.23 -6.67 -19.70
CA ASN A 113 -4.63 -6.59 -21.04
C ASN A 113 -3.23 -5.95 -21.02
N LYS A 114 -3.04 -4.87 -20.25
CA LYS A 114 -1.72 -4.22 -20.11
C LYS A 114 -0.68 -5.12 -19.42
N LYS A 115 -1.14 -6.02 -18.56
CA LYS A 115 -0.30 -7.03 -17.89
C LYS A 115 -0.16 -8.33 -18.69
N ASN A 116 -0.69 -8.38 -19.92
CA ASN A 116 -0.70 -9.57 -20.79
C ASN A 116 -1.28 -10.82 -20.09
N ILE A 117 -2.36 -10.64 -19.32
CA ILE A 117 -3.05 -11.75 -18.67
C ILE A 117 -3.95 -12.45 -19.71
N THR A 118 -3.63 -13.69 -20.03
CA THR A 118 -4.36 -14.50 -21.03
C THR A 118 -5.30 -15.52 -20.42
N GLU A 119 -5.33 -15.64 -19.09
CA GLU A 119 -6.20 -16.58 -18.39
C GLU A 119 -7.68 -16.25 -18.63
N LYS A 120 -8.43 -17.21 -19.13
CA LYS A 120 -9.88 -17.06 -19.35
C LYS A 120 -10.59 -16.80 -18.02
N ASN A 121 -11.51 -15.86 -18.02
CA ASN A 121 -12.30 -15.47 -16.85
C ASN A 121 -11.49 -14.90 -15.66
N TYR A 122 -10.24 -14.47 -15.86
CA TYR A 122 -9.41 -13.91 -14.80
C TYR A 122 -10.07 -12.71 -14.11
N VAL A 123 -10.53 -11.73 -14.90
CA VAL A 123 -11.23 -10.54 -14.38
C VAL A 123 -12.51 -10.93 -13.63
N GLN A 124 -13.27 -11.88 -14.15
CA GLN A 124 -14.49 -12.37 -13.50
C GLN A 124 -14.19 -12.97 -12.11
N LYS A 125 -13.12 -13.73 -11.98
CA LYS A 125 -12.68 -14.28 -10.69
C LYS A 125 -12.31 -13.19 -9.68
N ILE A 126 -11.70 -12.10 -10.12
CA ILE A 126 -11.39 -10.95 -9.25
C ILE A 126 -12.69 -10.25 -8.79
N ILE A 127 -13.64 -10.04 -9.70
CA ILE A 127 -14.94 -9.43 -9.43
C ILE A 127 -15.70 -10.22 -8.34
N GLU A 128 -15.75 -11.55 -8.49
CA GLU A 128 -16.38 -12.43 -7.52
C GLU A 128 -15.68 -12.42 -6.17
N LYS A 129 -14.34 -12.48 -6.17
CA LYS A 129 -13.52 -12.51 -4.95
C LYS A 129 -13.64 -11.24 -4.10
N LEU A 130 -13.77 -10.08 -4.74
CA LEU A 130 -13.88 -8.80 -4.04
C LEU A 130 -15.34 -8.38 -3.82
N ASN A 131 -16.30 -9.25 -4.16
CA ASN A 131 -17.72 -8.99 -4.03
C ASN A 131 -18.15 -7.65 -4.68
N ILE A 132 -17.77 -7.48 -5.95
CA ILE A 132 -18.08 -6.28 -6.75
C ILE A 132 -18.90 -6.63 -8.01
N LYS A 133 -19.62 -7.76 -7.97
CA LYS A 133 -20.42 -8.26 -9.09
C LYS A 133 -21.54 -7.30 -9.48
N ASP A 134 -22.21 -6.72 -8.49
CA ASP A 134 -23.36 -5.84 -8.70
C ASP A 134 -22.98 -4.54 -9.43
N ILE A 135 -21.74 -4.13 -9.29
CA ILE A 135 -21.20 -2.93 -9.97
C ILE A 135 -20.34 -3.27 -11.20
N ALA A 136 -20.22 -4.54 -11.58
CA ALA A 136 -19.32 -4.95 -12.66
C ALA A 136 -19.61 -4.22 -13.98
N ASN A 137 -20.87 -4.05 -14.33
CA ASN A 137 -21.32 -3.38 -15.55
C ASN A 137 -21.71 -1.91 -15.33
N VAL A 138 -21.52 -1.37 -14.10
CA VAL A 138 -21.81 0.02 -13.80
C VAL A 138 -20.59 0.89 -14.14
N ASN A 139 -20.84 2.04 -14.77
CA ASN A 139 -19.77 3.00 -15.03
C ASN A 139 -19.27 3.58 -13.71
N THR A 140 -17.94 3.69 -13.58
CA THR A 140 -17.26 4.13 -12.35
C THR A 140 -17.61 5.55 -11.88
N ARG A 141 -18.27 6.35 -12.72
CA ARG A 141 -18.83 7.65 -12.32
C ARG A 141 -20.03 7.54 -11.37
N TYR A 142 -20.76 6.42 -11.45
CA TYR A 142 -22.04 6.23 -10.76
C TYR A 142 -21.94 5.32 -9.54
N ILE A 143 -20.74 4.82 -9.20
CA ILE A 143 -20.50 4.02 -8.01
C ILE A 143 -20.04 4.90 -6.83
N SER A 144 -20.30 4.44 -5.60
CA SER A 144 -19.91 5.10 -4.35
C SER A 144 -18.40 5.22 -4.16
N GLY A 145 -17.95 6.04 -3.22
CA GLY A 145 -16.54 6.19 -2.87
C GLY A 145 -15.90 4.86 -2.40
N GLY A 146 -16.61 4.09 -1.57
CA GLY A 146 -16.16 2.78 -1.11
C GLY A 146 -16.04 1.75 -2.24
N GLU A 147 -17.01 1.74 -3.15
CA GLU A 147 -16.96 0.88 -4.34
C GLU A 147 -15.80 1.28 -5.27
N ARG A 148 -15.57 2.58 -5.47
CA ARG A 148 -14.41 3.07 -6.24
C ARG A 148 -13.08 2.58 -5.62
N GLN A 149 -12.99 2.61 -4.30
CA GLN A 149 -11.81 2.13 -3.60
C GLN A 149 -11.63 0.61 -3.78
N LYS A 150 -12.70 -0.19 -3.68
CA LYS A 150 -12.65 -1.62 -3.99
C LYS A 150 -12.19 -1.88 -5.42
N VAL A 151 -12.71 -1.13 -6.40
CA VAL A 151 -12.29 -1.25 -7.81
C VAL A 151 -10.82 -0.89 -7.98
N SER A 152 -10.33 0.16 -7.31
CA SER A 152 -8.92 0.55 -7.33
C SER A 152 -8.01 -0.56 -6.77
N ILE A 153 -8.41 -1.20 -5.66
CA ILE A 153 -7.68 -2.35 -5.12
C ILE A 153 -7.78 -3.56 -6.05
N ALA A 154 -8.95 -3.80 -6.66
CA ALA A 154 -9.12 -4.85 -7.65
C ALA A 154 -8.15 -4.69 -8.84
N MET A 155 -8.01 -3.47 -9.36
CA MET A 155 -7.03 -3.15 -10.40
C MET A 155 -5.60 -3.38 -9.93
N ALA A 156 -5.29 -3.00 -8.68
CA ALA A 156 -3.96 -3.13 -8.12
C ALA A 156 -3.49 -4.58 -7.95
N ILE A 157 -4.39 -5.52 -7.67
CA ILE A 157 -4.03 -6.94 -7.51
C ILE A 157 -3.91 -7.71 -8.84
N ILE A 158 -4.30 -7.11 -9.95
CA ILE A 158 -4.13 -7.71 -11.28
C ILE A 158 -2.63 -7.87 -11.59
N GLY A 159 -2.24 -9.07 -12.00
CA GLY A 159 -0.85 -9.42 -12.29
C GLY A 159 -0.04 -9.83 -11.06
N ASP A 160 -0.72 -10.17 -9.97
CA ASP A 160 -0.15 -10.77 -8.75
C ASP A 160 1.08 -10.02 -8.19
N PRO A 161 0.94 -8.73 -7.84
CA PRO A 161 2.05 -7.95 -7.31
C PRO A 161 2.56 -8.58 -6.02
N LYS A 162 3.87 -8.45 -5.78
CA LYS A 162 4.49 -8.87 -4.53
C LYS A 162 4.40 -7.78 -3.46
N ILE A 163 4.38 -6.52 -3.89
CA ILE A 163 4.33 -5.36 -3.00
C ILE A 163 3.15 -4.48 -3.41
N ILE A 164 2.33 -4.09 -2.45
CA ILE A 164 1.26 -3.12 -2.65
C ILE A 164 1.48 -1.94 -1.72
N PHE A 165 1.46 -0.75 -2.30
CA PHE A 165 1.47 0.52 -1.59
C PHE A 165 0.06 1.09 -1.55
N LEU A 166 -0.42 1.46 -0.35
CA LEU A 166 -1.76 1.98 -0.12
C LEU A 166 -1.65 3.34 0.56
N ASP A 167 -2.01 4.40 -0.14
CA ASP A 167 -1.99 5.75 0.41
C ASP A 167 -3.36 6.08 1.02
N GLU A 168 -3.47 6.04 2.35
CA GLU A 168 -4.69 6.27 3.14
C GLU A 168 -5.96 5.60 2.56
N PRO A 169 -5.96 4.29 2.33
CA PRO A 169 -6.99 3.62 1.52
C PRO A 169 -8.40 3.65 2.12
N THR A 170 -8.56 4.11 3.36
CA THR A 170 -9.84 4.10 4.09
C THR A 170 -10.23 5.45 4.67
N SER A 171 -9.45 6.52 4.42
CA SER A 171 -9.59 7.81 5.11
C SER A 171 -10.94 8.52 4.86
N GLN A 172 -11.61 8.23 3.75
CA GLN A 172 -12.85 8.89 3.35
C GLN A 172 -14.04 7.91 3.27
N LEU A 173 -13.94 6.76 3.92
CA LEU A 173 -14.95 5.72 3.85
C LEU A 173 -15.77 5.65 5.14
N ASP A 174 -17.03 5.29 4.98
CA ASP A 174 -17.87 4.92 6.11
C ASP A 174 -17.37 3.64 6.81
N PRO A 175 -17.81 3.37 8.05
CA PRO A 175 -17.31 2.23 8.84
C PRO A 175 -17.49 0.87 8.16
N VAL A 176 -18.53 0.68 7.35
CA VAL A 176 -18.82 -0.60 6.68
C VAL A 176 -17.77 -0.85 5.60
N TYR A 177 -17.60 0.10 4.67
CA TYR A 177 -16.58 -0.01 3.62
C TYR A 177 -15.16 -0.04 4.18
N LYS A 178 -14.89 0.73 5.26
CA LYS A 178 -13.60 0.68 5.95
C LYS A 178 -13.25 -0.74 6.40
N ASN A 179 -14.17 -1.42 7.08
CA ASN A 179 -13.99 -2.80 7.52
C ASN A 179 -13.79 -3.77 6.34
N GLU A 180 -14.54 -3.60 5.26
CA GLU A 180 -14.39 -4.44 4.06
C GLU A 180 -13.02 -4.27 3.42
N ILE A 181 -12.54 -3.04 3.26
CA ILE A 181 -11.19 -2.74 2.73
C ILE A 181 -10.11 -3.30 3.64
N GLU A 182 -10.22 -3.13 4.96
CA GLU A 182 -9.27 -3.71 5.92
C GLU A 182 -9.21 -5.25 5.83
N ASN A 183 -10.35 -5.90 5.66
CA ASN A 183 -10.40 -7.35 5.46
C ASN A 183 -9.74 -7.79 4.14
N ILE A 184 -9.94 -7.03 3.06
CA ILE A 184 -9.24 -7.28 1.79
C ILE A 184 -7.72 -7.15 1.99
N ILE A 185 -7.25 -6.10 2.67
CA ILE A 185 -5.84 -5.84 2.96
C ILE A 185 -5.23 -7.00 3.80
N LYS A 186 -5.91 -7.44 4.86
CA LYS A 186 -5.49 -8.58 5.67
C LYS A 186 -5.36 -9.85 4.83
N ASN A 187 -6.39 -10.16 4.05
CA ASN A 187 -6.39 -11.36 3.18
C ASN A 187 -5.23 -11.34 2.17
N LEU A 188 -4.93 -10.19 1.57
CA LEU A 188 -3.77 -10.03 0.66
C LEU A 188 -2.45 -10.29 1.39
N SER A 189 -2.31 -9.73 2.60
CA SER A 189 -1.14 -9.95 3.43
C SER A 189 -0.97 -11.42 3.84
N ASP A 190 -2.05 -12.13 4.16
CA ASP A 190 -2.01 -13.56 4.50
C ASP A 190 -1.64 -14.43 3.29
N LEU A 191 -1.86 -13.93 2.07
CA LEU A 191 -1.38 -14.52 0.82
C LEU A 191 0.08 -14.16 0.49
N ASN A 192 0.82 -13.65 1.46
CA ASN A 192 2.22 -13.22 1.30
C ASN A 192 2.40 -12.05 0.33
N VAL A 193 1.47 -11.12 0.25
CA VAL A 193 1.69 -9.82 -0.39
C VAL A 193 2.23 -8.85 0.66
N LYS A 194 3.40 -8.25 0.41
CA LYS A 194 3.92 -7.18 1.28
C LYS A 194 3.10 -5.93 1.09
N ILE A 195 2.66 -5.34 2.19
CA ILE A 195 1.86 -4.12 2.16
C ILE A 195 2.57 -3.01 2.91
N PHE A 196 2.71 -1.87 2.25
CA PHE A 196 3.02 -0.59 2.87
C PHE A 196 1.78 0.28 2.79
N MET A 197 1.33 0.78 3.93
CA MET A 197 0.12 1.60 3.99
C MET A 197 0.36 2.84 4.83
N THR A 198 -0.08 3.99 4.35
CA THR A 198 -0.17 5.19 5.19
C THR A 198 -1.48 5.18 5.95
N SER A 199 -1.45 5.60 7.21
CA SER A 199 -2.64 5.81 8.02
C SER A 199 -2.38 6.84 9.11
N HIS A 200 -3.42 7.60 9.46
CA HIS A 200 -3.46 8.44 10.65
C HIS A 200 -4.45 7.92 11.70
N ASP A 201 -5.15 6.81 11.43
CA ASP A 201 -6.13 6.19 12.33
C ASP A 201 -5.42 5.20 13.27
N VAL A 202 -5.30 5.60 14.52
CA VAL A 202 -4.65 4.81 15.60
C VAL A 202 -5.32 3.45 15.78
N SER A 203 -6.65 3.41 15.71
CA SER A 203 -7.40 2.14 15.83
C SER A 203 -7.13 1.20 14.66
N GLN A 204 -7.02 1.73 13.44
CA GLN A 204 -6.65 0.94 12.26
C GLN A 204 -5.22 0.40 12.37
N ILE A 205 -4.28 1.23 12.81
CA ILE A 205 -2.88 0.82 13.02
C ILE A 205 -2.83 -0.42 13.93
N ASN A 206 -3.55 -0.37 15.05
CA ASN A 206 -3.60 -1.49 16.01
C ASN A 206 -4.25 -2.75 15.42
N ARG A 207 -5.36 -2.59 14.65
CA ARG A 207 -6.11 -3.74 14.11
C ARG A 207 -5.38 -4.51 13.03
N ILE A 208 -4.65 -3.84 12.14
CA ILE A 208 -4.12 -4.49 10.93
C ILE A 208 -2.60 -4.40 10.80
N GLY A 209 -1.94 -3.43 11.43
CA GLY A 209 -0.49 -3.23 11.33
C GLY A 209 0.32 -4.35 12.01
N LYS A 210 1.51 -4.62 11.48
CA LYS A 210 2.52 -5.51 12.10
C LYS A 210 3.78 -4.74 12.46
N GLU A 211 4.20 -3.84 11.61
CA GLU A 211 5.29 -2.88 11.83
C GLU A 211 4.74 -1.47 11.66
N ILE A 212 5.27 -0.53 12.42
CA ILE A 212 5.00 0.90 12.28
C ILE A 212 6.31 1.66 12.06
N ILE A 213 6.25 2.60 11.13
CA ILE A 213 7.25 3.64 10.90
C ILE A 213 6.54 4.97 11.16
N PHE A 214 6.89 5.63 12.26
CA PHE A 214 6.26 6.87 12.65
C PHE A 214 7.08 8.06 12.16
N LEU A 215 6.45 8.90 11.33
CA LEU A 215 7.04 10.10 10.74
C LEU A 215 6.51 11.36 11.42
N ASP A 216 7.43 12.27 11.72
CA ASP A 216 7.11 13.64 12.11
C ASP A 216 8.04 14.63 11.44
N ASN A 217 7.47 15.67 10.82
CA ASN A 217 8.21 16.73 10.12
C ASN A 217 9.34 16.18 9.23
N GLY A 218 9.05 15.13 8.45
CA GLY A 218 10.00 14.52 7.53
C GLY A 218 11.06 13.62 8.17
N ASN A 219 10.99 13.35 9.47
CA ASN A 219 11.94 12.48 10.19
C ASN A 219 11.27 11.18 10.66
N VAL A 220 12.00 10.08 10.69
CA VAL A 220 11.55 8.85 11.37
C VAL A 220 11.82 9.01 12.86
N ILE A 221 10.75 9.11 13.64
CA ILE A 221 10.81 9.25 15.10
C ILE A 221 10.77 7.89 15.81
N TYR A 222 10.08 6.91 15.20
CA TYR A 222 9.97 5.58 15.77
C TYR A 222 9.80 4.54 14.66
N GLN A 223 10.41 3.38 14.86
CA GLN A 223 10.21 2.19 14.02
C GLN A 223 10.28 0.95 14.88
N ASN A 224 9.20 0.18 14.95
CA ASN A 224 9.15 -1.12 15.65
C ASN A 224 7.88 -1.90 15.26
N SER A 225 7.66 -3.06 15.89
CA SER A 225 6.38 -3.76 15.80
C SER A 225 5.24 -2.90 16.37
N VAL A 226 4.05 -3.03 15.80
CA VAL A 226 2.84 -2.34 16.28
C VAL A 226 2.54 -2.72 17.73
N THR A 227 2.78 -3.97 18.13
CA THR A 227 2.60 -4.41 19.52
C THR A 227 3.47 -3.62 20.50
N LYS A 228 4.74 -3.38 20.15
CA LYS A 228 5.63 -2.55 20.99
C LYS A 228 5.18 -1.10 21.01
N PHE A 229 4.78 -0.56 19.86
CA PHE A 229 4.28 0.82 19.77
C PHE A 229 3.13 1.11 20.73
N PHE A 230 2.22 0.17 20.96
CA PHE A 230 1.11 0.39 21.90
C PHE A 230 1.45 0.05 23.36
N ASN A 231 2.49 -0.71 23.63
CA ASN A 231 2.85 -1.17 24.96
C ASN A 231 4.02 -0.40 25.60
N GLU A 232 4.80 0.36 24.82
CA GLU A 232 5.94 1.13 25.32
C GLU A 232 5.52 2.55 25.72
N LYS A 233 6.30 3.17 26.60
CA LYS A 233 6.18 4.62 26.87
C LYS A 233 6.88 5.40 25.77
N HIS A 234 6.21 6.40 25.26
CA HIS A 234 6.72 7.26 24.20
C HIS A 234 6.94 8.71 24.66
N CYS A 235 7.59 9.50 23.79
CA CYS A 235 7.65 10.94 23.95
C CYS A 235 6.25 11.58 23.85
N SER A 236 6.11 12.80 24.33
CA SER A 236 4.83 13.54 24.33
C SER A 236 4.18 13.62 22.95
N LEU A 237 4.98 13.73 21.89
CA LEU A 237 4.48 13.81 20.51
C LEU A 237 3.72 12.54 20.09
N ILE A 238 4.31 11.36 20.32
CA ILE A 238 3.64 10.07 19.97
C ILE A 238 2.44 9.83 20.91
N ASN A 239 2.56 10.17 22.20
CA ASN A 239 1.45 10.05 23.14
C ASN A 239 0.26 10.93 22.72
N ASN A 240 0.52 12.17 22.29
CA ASN A 240 -0.52 13.05 21.77
C ASN A 240 -1.16 12.47 20.50
N TYR A 241 -0.35 11.94 19.58
CA TYR A 241 -0.88 11.27 18.39
C TYR A 241 -1.79 10.10 18.74
N MET A 242 -1.41 9.25 19.71
CA MET A 242 -2.22 8.11 20.15
C MET A 242 -3.53 8.51 20.83
N ASN A 243 -3.58 9.69 21.46
CA ASN A 243 -4.77 10.15 22.19
C ASN A 243 -5.75 10.93 21.29
N TYR A 244 -5.29 11.54 20.22
CA TYR A 244 -6.06 12.47 19.37
C TYR A 244 -6.06 12.10 17.88
N GLY A 245 -5.36 11.04 17.48
CA GLY A 245 -5.25 10.54 16.10
C GLY A 245 -6.31 9.53 15.68
#